data_d5ded56cf41f3ec80a21d90533b0c683
#
_entry.id   d5ded56cf41f3ec80a21d90533b0c683
#
_cell.length_a   1.000
_cell.length_b   1.000
_cell.length_c   1.000
_cell.angle_alpha   90.00
_cell.angle_beta   90.00
_cell.angle_gamma   90.00
#
_symmetry.space_group_name_H-M   'P 1'
#
loop_
_entity.id
_entity.type
_entity.pdbx_description
1 polymer ?
#
loop_
_entity_poly.entity_id
_entity_poly.type
_entity_poly.pdbx_seq_one_letter_code
_entity_poly.pdbx_strand_id
1 'polypeptide(L)'
;MSSAPDHFEDKVLQLAERYQPLAVELLREAVRLPADYVDRHLEEGGDPDCGLSNHEGPRLDYLRRKIVEIGAVADPADVDFDTFGNLRWTVSNPNDGVPTAEKTVIYLDGHTDTVKALRSRWHETIGGGIDPYLGLTDPEKIDREFLRRELGYLPPDDEWQHLLWGRGSADQLGGVVCQIVATKILRQIVADGALDGIVVHSYATAAEEDNDGGGPMFFMRQSLAGADVSRVPDLVILTEGTGCAERGALGIYRGQRGRMQIEVEVTGKSCHGSMPWEGRNPLEYGAAIIAEAAERYAAGSGFGSDPFLGPGSRTASFAVLDTPSDCAVPERFTFRLDRRLTAGEDPTAALEDVESQSAVARAREAGLQVEVRVPVYDRPTWKGYRPDNPQIYPGWVTPEDHPAIAAAAETYRRIISP
;
A
#
# COMPACT_ATOMS: atom_id res chain seq x y z
N MET A 1 -29.97 -20.26 -21.95
CA MET A 1 -29.88 -20.36 -20.51
C MET A 1 -29.52 -18.98 -19.99
N SER A 2 -30.54 -18.19 -19.75
CA SER A 2 -30.43 -16.80 -19.28
C SER A 2 -31.45 -16.64 -18.18
N SER A 3 -31.05 -16.32 -16.96
CA SER A 3 -31.85 -15.63 -15.95
C SER A 3 -31.28 -15.66 -14.52
N ALA A 4 -30.12 -16.22 -14.25
CA ALA A 4 -29.53 -16.21 -12.90
C ALA A 4 -28.78 -14.91 -12.50
N PRO A 5 -28.12 -14.14 -13.40
CA PRO A 5 -27.37 -12.93 -13.01
C PRO A 5 -28.24 -11.77 -12.48
N ASP A 6 -29.39 -11.52 -13.07
CA ASP A 6 -30.18 -10.31 -12.77
C ASP A 6 -30.77 -10.28 -11.35
N HIS A 7 -31.09 -11.45 -10.80
CA HIS A 7 -31.70 -11.52 -9.45
C HIS A 7 -30.72 -11.17 -8.32
N PHE A 8 -29.45 -11.55 -8.41
CA PHE A 8 -28.45 -11.22 -7.40
C PHE A 8 -28.08 -9.74 -7.45
N GLU A 9 -27.96 -9.18 -8.63
CA GLU A 9 -27.55 -7.79 -8.85
C GLU A 9 -28.49 -6.80 -8.20
N ASP A 10 -29.79 -6.91 -8.50
CA ASP A 10 -30.80 -6.04 -7.87
C ASP A 10 -30.77 -6.13 -6.33
N LYS A 11 -30.60 -7.36 -5.81
CA LYS A 11 -30.55 -7.58 -4.36
C LYS A 11 -29.27 -7.01 -3.75
N VAL A 12 -28.12 -7.15 -4.42
CA VAL A 12 -26.85 -6.56 -4.00
C VAL A 12 -26.96 -5.03 -3.98
N LEU A 13 -27.52 -4.40 -5.03
CA LEU A 13 -27.70 -2.95 -5.10
C LEU A 13 -28.61 -2.44 -3.97
N GLN A 14 -29.77 -3.07 -3.74
CA GLN A 14 -30.67 -2.71 -2.65
C GLN A 14 -30.00 -2.81 -1.27
N LEU A 15 -29.18 -3.86 -1.05
CA LEU A 15 -28.43 -4.03 0.20
C LEU A 15 -27.28 -3.04 0.32
N ALA A 16 -26.61 -2.70 -0.78
CA ALA A 16 -25.58 -1.68 -0.80
C ALA A 16 -26.12 -0.30 -0.43
N GLU A 17 -27.23 0.11 -1.03
CA GLU A 17 -27.94 1.35 -0.66
C GLU A 17 -28.34 1.35 0.82
N ARG A 18 -28.93 0.24 1.27
CA ARG A 18 -29.34 0.08 2.68
C ARG A 18 -28.17 0.21 3.66
N TYR A 19 -26.98 -0.27 3.30
CA TYR A 19 -25.81 -0.27 4.18
C TYR A 19 -24.85 0.88 3.93
N GLN A 20 -25.13 1.77 2.97
CA GLN A 20 -24.30 2.97 2.75
C GLN A 20 -24.13 3.82 4.04
N PRO A 21 -25.17 4.13 4.84
CA PRO A 21 -24.99 4.88 6.09
C PRO A 21 -24.10 4.15 7.10
N LEU A 22 -24.20 2.81 7.15
CA LEU A 22 -23.33 1.99 8.00
C LEU A 22 -21.87 2.07 7.52
N ALA A 23 -21.63 2.00 6.21
CA ALA A 23 -20.28 2.12 5.64
C ALA A 23 -19.67 3.49 5.99
N VAL A 24 -20.42 4.57 5.82
CA VAL A 24 -19.95 5.92 6.17
C VAL A 24 -19.59 6.02 7.65
N GLU A 25 -20.41 5.47 8.55
CA GLU A 25 -20.13 5.52 9.99
C GLU A 25 -18.92 4.66 10.36
N LEU A 26 -18.80 3.44 9.81
CA LEU A 26 -17.61 2.59 10.00
C LEU A 26 -16.32 3.30 9.56
N LEU A 27 -16.36 3.95 8.40
CA LEU A 27 -15.22 4.68 7.87
C LEU A 27 -14.86 5.87 8.77
N ARG A 28 -15.84 6.67 9.19
CA ARG A 28 -15.62 7.81 10.09
C ARG A 28 -14.95 7.38 11.39
N GLU A 29 -15.47 6.35 12.02
CA GLU A 29 -14.94 5.84 13.27
C GLU A 29 -13.54 5.22 13.10
N ALA A 30 -13.29 4.50 11.98
CA ALA A 30 -11.98 3.96 11.67
C ALA A 30 -10.93 5.07 11.42
N VAL A 31 -11.30 6.13 10.70
CA VAL A 31 -10.43 7.30 10.48
C VAL A 31 -10.07 7.98 11.80
N ARG A 32 -10.98 8.04 12.78
CA ARG A 32 -10.75 8.65 14.11
C ARG A 32 -9.74 7.91 14.98
N LEU A 33 -9.34 6.72 14.58
CA LEU A 33 -8.31 5.93 15.25
C LEU A 33 -7.00 6.07 14.47
N PRO A 34 -6.09 6.99 14.86
CA PRO A 34 -4.82 7.19 14.16
C PRO A 34 -4.01 5.90 14.08
N ALA A 35 -3.38 5.67 12.93
CA ALA A 35 -2.46 4.55 12.71
C ALA A 35 -1.08 5.02 12.24
N ASP A 36 -0.90 6.33 12.08
CA ASP A 36 0.38 6.92 11.73
C ASP A 36 1.28 7.10 12.95
N TYR A 37 2.53 7.35 12.62
CA TYR A 37 3.54 7.75 13.59
C TYR A 37 3.10 9.02 14.34
N VAL A 38 3.07 8.96 15.66
CA VAL A 38 2.90 10.14 16.51
C VAL A 38 4.25 10.82 16.63
N ASP A 39 4.37 12.00 16.04
CA ASP A 39 5.60 12.80 16.01
C ASP A 39 5.89 13.36 17.43
N ARG A 40 6.50 12.54 18.26
CA ARG A 40 7.09 12.93 19.54
C ARG A 40 8.60 12.93 19.40
N HIS A 41 9.22 14.03 19.78
CA HIS A 41 10.67 14.03 19.92
C HIS A 41 11.13 12.95 20.87
N LEU A 42 12.29 12.34 20.63
CA LEU A 42 12.90 11.35 21.51
C LEU A 42 13.00 11.88 22.96
N GLU A 43 13.28 13.17 23.13
CA GLU A 43 13.34 13.88 24.41
C GLU A 43 11.98 13.93 25.15
N GLU A 44 10.86 13.77 24.41
CA GLU A 44 9.51 13.68 24.94
C GLU A 44 9.03 12.24 25.16
N GLY A 45 9.94 11.27 25.07
CA GLY A 45 9.65 9.84 25.24
C GLY A 45 9.08 9.19 24.00
N GLY A 46 9.39 9.73 22.80
CA GLY A 46 9.09 9.08 21.52
C GLY A 46 9.85 7.75 21.39
N ASP A 47 9.19 6.76 20.81
CA ASP A 47 9.79 5.47 20.50
C ASP A 47 10.67 5.59 19.24
N PRO A 48 11.99 5.38 19.31
CA PRO A 48 12.87 5.45 18.15
C PRO A 48 12.59 4.34 17.13
N ASP A 49 11.98 3.23 17.55
CA ASP A 49 11.59 2.11 16.67
C ASP A 49 10.17 2.29 16.10
N CYS A 50 9.51 3.41 16.41
CA CYS A 50 8.15 3.68 15.99
C CYS A 50 8.10 3.89 14.47
N GLY A 51 7.55 2.91 13.76
CA GLY A 51 7.21 2.99 12.35
C GLY A 51 5.71 3.20 12.15
N LEU A 52 5.27 3.39 10.91
CA LEU A 52 3.84 3.53 10.56
C LEU A 52 3.05 2.30 11.01
N SER A 53 3.64 1.12 10.90
CA SER A 53 3.04 -0.17 11.24
C SER A 53 2.85 -0.44 12.73
N ASN A 54 3.31 0.41 13.63
CA ASN A 54 3.25 0.18 15.08
C ASN A 54 2.00 0.75 15.76
N HIS A 55 1.17 1.50 15.05
CA HIS A 55 0.03 2.22 15.64
C HIS A 55 -1.34 1.72 15.18
N GLU A 56 -1.42 0.72 14.35
CA GLU A 56 -2.66 0.22 13.75
C GLU A 56 -3.53 -0.59 14.70
N GLY A 57 -2.98 -1.13 15.77
CA GLY A 57 -3.66 -2.05 16.68
C GLY A 57 -5.05 -1.58 17.13
N PRO A 58 -5.23 -0.34 17.65
CA PRO A 58 -6.54 0.15 18.06
C PRO A 58 -7.57 0.21 16.93
N ARG A 59 -7.15 0.57 15.71
CA ARG A 59 -7.98 0.60 14.50
C ARG A 59 -8.40 -0.80 14.08
N LEU A 60 -7.46 -1.72 14.04
CA LEU A 60 -7.70 -3.12 13.70
C LEU A 60 -8.60 -3.82 14.73
N ASP A 61 -8.43 -3.55 16.02
CA ASP A 61 -9.32 -4.05 17.06
C ASP A 61 -10.75 -3.49 16.94
N TYR A 62 -10.89 -2.23 16.53
CA TYR A 62 -12.19 -1.63 16.23
C TYR A 62 -12.86 -2.37 15.07
N LEU A 63 -12.15 -2.54 13.95
CA LEU A 63 -12.66 -3.24 12.77
C LEU A 63 -13.07 -4.68 13.10
N ARG A 64 -12.23 -5.43 13.84
CA ARG A 64 -12.52 -6.79 14.29
C ARG A 64 -13.85 -6.88 15.06
N ARG A 65 -14.06 -5.99 16.02
CA ARG A 65 -15.32 -5.93 16.78
C ARG A 65 -16.50 -5.60 15.89
N LYS A 66 -16.34 -4.66 14.97
CA LYS A 66 -17.43 -4.24 14.08
C LYS A 66 -17.80 -5.31 13.06
N ILE A 67 -16.87 -6.05 12.50
CA ILE A 67 -17.13 -7.19 11.62
C ILE A 67 -18.09 -8.19 12.28
N VAL A 68 -17.84 -8.53 13.54
CA VAL A 68 -18.69 -9.43 14.33
C VAL A 68 -20.05 -8.77 14.66
N GLU A 69 -20.02 -7.55 15.20
CA GLU A 69 -21.21 -6.82 15.65
C GLU A 69 -22.25 -6.63 14.55
N ILE A 70 -21.80 -6.26 13.35
CA ILE A 70 -22.71 -6.04 12.22
C ILE A 70 -23.12 -7.35 11.52
N GLY A 71 -22.54 -8.47 11.89
CA GLY A 71 -22.80 -9.78 11.29
C GLY A 71 -22.22 -9.93 9.88
N ALA A 72 -21.04 -9.41 9.62
CA ALA A 72 -20.29 -9.62 8.36
C ALA A 72 -19.70 -11.04 8.28
N VAL A 73 -19.62 -11.76 9.38
CA VAL A 73 -19.23 -13.18 9.49
C VAL A 73 -20.32 -14.02 10.16
N ALA A 74 -20.28 -15.35 10.01
CA ALA A 74 -21.23 -16.26 10.64
C ALA A 74 -20.90 -16.51 12.11
N ASP A 75 -19.63 -16.74 12.39
CA ASP A 75 -19.10 -17.04 13.71
C ASP A 75 -17.99 -16.01 14.04
N PRO A 76 -17.94 -15.50 15.28
CA PRO A 76 -16.80 -14.68 15.73
C PRO A 76 -15.43 -15.36 15.56
N ALA A 77 -15.37 -16.68 15.51
CA ALA A 77 -14.16 -17.45 15.24
C ALA A 77 -13.67 -17.32 13.78
N ASP A 78 -14.53 -16.84 12.87
CA ASP A 78 -14.15 -16.56 11.48
C ASP A 78 -13.38 -15.25 11.32
N VAL A 79 -13.08 -14.53 12.44
CA VAL A 79 -12.32 -13.27 12.46
C VAL A 79 -11.14 -13.40 13.42
N ASP A 80 -9.93 -13.33 12.90
CA ASP A 80 -8.71 -13.44 13.70
C ASP A 80 -7.60 -12.51 13.21
N PHE A 81 -6.53 -12.43 14.00
CA PHE A 81 -5.28 -11.78 13.62
C PHE A 81 -4.23 -12.84 13.36
N ASP A 82 -3.52 -12.72 12.25
CA ASP A 82 -2.31 -13.50 12.04
C ASP A 82 -1.15 -13.02 12.93
N THR A 83 0.00 -13.68 12.83
CA THR A 83 1.18 -13.35 13.63
C THR A 83 1.79 -12.00 13.23
N PHE A 84 1.67 -11.60 11.99
CA PHE A 84 2.12 -10.29 11.50
C PHE A 84 1.30 -9.17 12.11
N GLY A 85 0.01 -9.38 12.25
CA GLY A 85 -0.96 -8.41 12.74
C GLY A 85 -2.04 -8.04 11.73
N ASN A 86 -2.11 -8.73 10.60
CA ASN A 86 -3.22 -8.58 9.67
C ASN A 86 -4.51 -9.08 10.29
N LEU A 87 -5.59 -8.34 10.14
CA LEU A 87 -6.93 -8.79 10.48
C LEU A 87 -7.49 -9.58 9.30
N ARG A 88 -7.96 -10.79 9.56
CA ARG A 88 -8.51 -11.70 8.57
C ARG A 88 -9.93 -12.10 8.95
N TRP A 89 -10.83 -12.21 7.95
CA TRP A 89 -12.16 -12.81 8.13
C TRP A 89 -12.59 -13.58 6.88
N THR A 90 -13.47 -14.58 7.09
CA THR A 90 -13.85 -15.51 6.04
C THR A 90 -15.37 -15.61 5.92
N VAL A 91 -15.85 -15.65 4.69
CA VAL A 91 -17.24 -15.95 4.37
C VAL A 91 -17.34 -17.03 3.29
N SER A 92 -18.26 -17.97 3.48
CA SER A 92 -18.53 -19.05 2.53
C SER A 92 -19.95 -19.59 2.75
N ASN A 93 -20.44 -20.41 1.82
CA ASN A 93 -21.61 -21.25 2.06
C ASN A 93 -21.14 -22.64 2.54
N PRO A 94 -21.36 -23.00 3.83
CA PRO A 94 -20.97 -24.33 4.33
C PRO A 94 -21.94 -25.43 3.87
N ASN A 95 -23.10 -25.08 3.29
CA ASN A 95 -24.21 -26.01 2.97
C ASN A 95 -24.39 -26.18 1.44
N ASP A 96 -23.46 -25.73 0.61
CA ASP A 96 -23.53 -25.83 -0.85
C ASP A 96 -23.17 -27.22 -1.41
N GLY A 97 -22.73 -28.12 -0.53
CA GLY A 97 -22.33 -29.49 -0.90
C GLY A 97 -20.97 -29.58 -1.61
N VAL A 98 -20.28 -28.45 -1.80
CA VAL A 98 -18.95 -28.40 -2.44
C VAL A 98 -17.87 -28.56 -1.38
N PRO A 99 -16.95 -29.55 -1.50
CA PRO A 99 -15.83 -29.68 -0.58
C PRO A 99 -14.99 -28.38 -0.55
N THR A 100 -14.55 -27.97 0.64
CA THR A 100 -13.76 -26.74 0.81
C THR A 100 -12.52 -26.70 -0.10
N ALA A 101 -11.88 -27.85 -0.33
CA ALA A 101 -10.72 -27.96 -1.20
C ALA A 101 -11.02 -27.72 -2.70
N GLU A 102 -12.28 -27.80 -3.10
CA GLU A 102 -12.72 -27.62 -4.50
C GLU A 102 -13.33 -26.23 -4.75
N LYS A 103 -13.56 -25.44 -3.71
CA LYS A 103 -14.11 -24.09 -3.85
C LYS A 103 -13.11 -23.15 -4.50
N THR A 104 -13.62 -22.23 -5.29
CA THR A 104 -12.86 -21.07 -5.76
C THR A 104 -12.50 -20.15 -4.58
N VAL A 105 -11.23 -19.82 -4.46
CA VAL A 105 -10.71 -18.95 -3.39
C VAL A 105 -10.51 -17.55 -3.90
N ILE A 106 -11.22 -16.60 -3.30
CA ILE A 106 -11.10 -15.18 -3.60
C ILE A 106 -10.51 -14.47 -2.37
N TYR A 107 -9.45 -13.69 -2.58
CA TYR A 107 -8.93 -12.78 -1.57
C TYR A 107 -9.38 -11.36 -1.87
N LEU A 108 -9.91 -10.69 -0.84
CA LEU A 108 -10.07 -9.24 -0.82
C LEU A 108 -8.98 -8.68 0.08
N ASP A 109 -8.20 -7.75 -0.42
CA ASP A 109 -7.09 -7.16 0.31
C ASP A 109 -7.18 -5.64 0.34
N GLY A 110 -6.85 -5.06 1.49
CA GLY A 110 -6.77 -3.63 1.71
C GLY A 110 -6.04 -3.32 3.01
N HIS A 111 -5.23 -2.25 3.02
CA HIS A 111 -4.42 -1.90 4.17
C HIS A 111 -5.09 -0.92 5.13
N THR A 112 -4.56 -0.84 6.35
CA THR A 112 -5.11 -0.02 7.43
C THR A 112 -4.15 1.02 7.98
N ASP A 113 -2.88 0.90 7.67
CA ASP A 113 -1.89 1.93 7.99
C ASP A 113 -2.02 3.15 7.07
N THR A 114 -1.31 4.21 7.38
CA THR A 114 -1.32 5.44 6.60
C THR A 114 0.05 6.11 6.67
N VAL A 115 0.41 6.84 5.64
CA VAL A 115 1.54 7.78 5.73
C VAL A 115 1.29 8.84 6.80
N LYS A 116 2.35 9.51 7.27
CA LYS A 116 2.25 10.62 8.24
C LYS A 116 1.19 11.64 7.82
N ALA A 117 0.34 12.02 8.75
CA ALA A 117 -0.71 13.00 8.49
C ALA A 117 -0.19 14.42 8.25
N LEU A 118 1.04 14.74 8.67
CA LEU A 118 1.63 16.08 8.56
C LEU A 118 0.66 17.17 9.10
N ARG A 119 0.23 17.01 10.35
CA ARG A 119 -0.87 17.79 10.97
C ARG A 119 -0.77 19.30 10.77
N SER A 120 0.44 19.88 10.82
CA SER A 120 0.65 21.32 10.55
C SER A 120 0.20 21.72 9.14
N ARG A 121 0.51 20.88 8.14
CA ARG A 121 0.09 21.12 6.76
C ARG A 121 -1.40 20.93 6.56
N TRP A 122 -2.03 20.00 7.28
CA TRP A 122 -3.48 19.85 7.26
C TRP A 122 -4.21 21.08 7.77
N HIS A 123 -3.70 21.72 8.82
CA HIS A 123 -4.25 22.98 9.32
C HIS A 123 -4.18 24.13 8.29
N GLU A 124 -3.16 24.10 7.45
CA GLU A 124 -2.99 25.07 6.37
C GLU A 124 -3.86 24.72 5.15
N THR A 125 -4.15 23.41 4.92
CA THR A 125 -4.65 22.91 3.64
C THR A 125 -6.17 22.71 3.60
N ILE A 126 -6.80 22.23 4.65
CA ILE A 126 -8.24 21.89 4.62
C ILE A 126 -9.10 22.92 5.33
N GLY A 127 -8.48 23.90 5.96
CA GLY A 127 -9.12 24.89 6.81
C GLY A 127 -8.58 24.86 8.24
N GLY A 128 -8.42 26.01 8.84
CA GLY A 128 -7.78 26.16 10.13
C GLY A 128 -8.41 25.30 11.23
N GLY A 129 -7.61 24.46 11.84
CA GLY A 129 -8.01 23.70 13.01
C GLY A 129 -8.67 22.34 12.75
N ILE A 130 -8.70 21.84 11.50
CA ILE A 130 -9.23 20.50 11.21
C ILE A 130 -8.13 19.46 11.44
N ASP A 131 -8.40 18.54 12.38
CA ASP A 131 -7.55 17.39 12.60
C ASP A 131 -7.71 16.39 11.45
N PRO A 132 -6.61 15.84 10.89
CA PRO A 132 -6.66 14.85 9.81
C PRO A 132 -7.43 13.57 10.17
N TYR A 133 -7.61 13.28 11.44
CA TYR A 133 -8.34 12.11 11.94
C TYR A 133 -9.77 12.43 12.42
N LEU A 134 -10.33 13.54 12.00
CA LEU A 134 -11.70 13.91 12.41
C LEU A 134 -12.80 13.09 11.69
N GLY A 135 -12.50 12.55 10.49
CA GLY A 135 -13.52 11.89 9.66
C GLY A 135 -14.63 12.88 9.29
N LEU A 136 -14.23 13.99 8.68
CA LEU A 136 -15.12 15.13 8.43
C LEU A 136 -16.05 14.86 7.25
N THR A 137 -17.34 15.12 7.44
CA THR A 137 -18.38 15.02 6.39
C THR A 137 -19.07 16.36 6.10
N ASP A 138 -18.72 17.42 6.82
CA ASP A 138 -19.30 18.75 6.65
C ASP A 138 -18.49 19.55 5.60
N PRO A 139 -19.02 19.74 4.38
CA PRO A 139 -18.30 20.40 3.30
C PRO A 139 -18.04 21.90 3.55
N GLU A 140 -18.81 22.54 4.45
CA GLU A 140 -18.63 23.96 4.76
C GLU A 140 -17.34 24.26 5.54
N LYS A 141 -16.71 23.22 6.11
CA LYS A 141 -15.43 23.33 6.82
C LYS A 141 -14.23 23.21 5.92
N ILE A 142 -14.42 22.91 4.64
CA ILE A 142 -13.33 22.69 3.68
C ILE A 142 -13.03 23.97 2.93
N ASP A 143 -11.76 24.38 2.89
CA ASP A 143 -11.27 25.47 2.07
C ASP A 143 -11.18 25.05 0.61
N ARG A 144 -12.24 25.35 -0.17
CA ARG A 144 -12.34 24.99 -1.59
C ARG A 144 -11.32 25.72 -2.46
N GLU A 145 -10.96 26.94 -2.13
CA GLU A 145 -9.93 27.69 -2.90
C GLU A 145 -8.57 27.05 -2.71
N PHE A 146 -8.28 26.66 -1.47
CA PHE A 146 -7.06 25.95 -1.17
C PHE A 146 -6.99 24.62 -1.94
N LEU A 147 -8.03 23.78 -1.86
CA LEU A 147 -8.06 22.50 -2.57
C LEU A 147 -7.90 22.66 -4.08
N ARG A 148 -8.56 23.67 -4.68
CA ARG A 148 -8.40 23.94 -6.12
C ARG A 148 -6.96 24.26 -6.48
N ARG A 149 -6.27 25.04 -5.64
CA ARG A 149 -4.87 25.39 -5.87
C ARG A 149 -3.92 24.19 -5.73
N GLU A 150 -4.15 23.33 -4.73
CA GLU A 150 -3.25 22.21 -4.43
C GLU A 150 -3.52 20.98 -5.33
N LEU A 151 -4.80 20.68 -5.60
CA LEU A 151 -5.18 19.52 -6.40
C LEU A 151 -5.35 19.84 -7.89
N GLY A 152 -5.51 21.12 -8.25
CA GLY A 152 -5.77 21.52 -9.62
C GLY A 152 -7.21 21.32 -10.09
N TYR A 153 -8.07 20.70 -9.28
CA TYR A 153 -9.48 20.49 -9.57
C TYR A 153 -10.33 20.51 -8.28
N LEU A 154 -11.64 20.52 -8.44
CA LEU A 154 -12.59 20.27 -7.35
C LEU A 154 -13.59 19.22 -7.80
N PRO A 155 -14.10 18.38 -6.87
CA PRO A 155 -15.27 17.54 -7.13
C PRO A 155 -16.46 18.37 -7.61
N PRO A 156 -17.39 17.79 -8.40
CA PRO A 156 -18.65 18.42 -8.77
C PRO A 156 -19.45 18.91 -7.56
N ASP A 157 -20.20 20.00 -7.70
CA ASP A 157 -20.90 20.62 -6.56
C ASP A 157 -21.93 19.71 -5.88
N ASP A 158 -22.54 18.80 -6.61
CA ASP A 158 -23.51 17.83 -6.12
C ASP A 158 -22.86 16.65 -5.37
N GLU A 159 -21.57 16.43 -5.53
CA GLU A 159 -20.84 15.37 -4.81
C GLU A 159 -20.36 15.81 -3.41
N TRP A 160 -20.24 17.11 -3.13
CA TRP A 160 -19.63 17.60 -1.90
C TRP A 160 -20.26 17.08 -0.61
N GLN A 161 -21.57 16.89 -0.60
CA GLN A 161 -22.31 16.35 0.54
C GLN A 161 -22.09 14.84 0.76
N HIS A 162 -21.45 14.16 -0.20
CA HIS A 162 -21.19 12.73 -0.17
C HIS A 162 -19.72 12.40 0.11
N LEU A 163 -18.89 13.42 0.34
CA LEU A 163 -17.45 13.25 0.59
C LEU A 163 -17.17 13.05 2.08
N LEU A 164 -16.19 12.22 2.37
CA LEU A 164 -15.59 12.03 3.68
C LEU A 164 -14.10 12.37 3.64
N TRP A 165 -13.72 13.30 4.48
CA TRP A 165 -12.37 13.84 4.52
C TRP A 165 -11.60 13.33 5.74
N GLY A 166 -10.40 12.84 5.53
CA GLY A 166 -9.53 12.39 6.60
C GLY A 166 -8.33 11.60 6.09
N ARG A 167 -7.27 11.52 6.89
CA ARG A 167 -6.11 10.70 6.57
C ARG A 167 -6.52 9.22 6.53
N GLY A 168 -6.22 8.55 5.43
CA GLY A 168 -6.55 7.15 5.22
C GLY A 168 -7.98 6.89 4.75
N SER A 169 -8.84 7.92 4.55
CA SER A 169 -10.22 7.71 4.11
C SER A 169 -10.32 7.11 2.71
N ALA A 170 -9.46 7.51 1.79
CA ALA A 170 -9.35 6.97 0.43
C ALA A 170 -8.27 5.89 0.33
N ASP A 171 -7.13 6.12 0.95
CA ASP A 171 -5.97 5.27 0.98
C ASP A 171 -5.72 4.80 2.42
N GLN A 172 -6.23 3.57 2.87
CA GLN A 172 -7.14 2.74 2.06
C GLN A 172 -8.35 2.25 2.88
N LEU A 173 -8.68 2.91 4.01
CA LEU A 173 -9.80 2.48 4.87
C LEU A 173 -11.15 2.41 4.14
N GLY A 174 -11.35 3.26 3.13
CA GLY A 174 -12.57 3.21 2.31
C GLY A 174 -12.75 1.84 1.66
N GLY A 175 -11.68 1.30 1.08
CA GLY A 175 -11.64 -0.04 0.51
C GLY A 175 -11.88 -1.13 1.55
N VAL A 176 -11.22 -1.07 2.70
CA VAL A 176 -11.41 -2.04 3.81
C VAL A 176 -12.87 -2.04 4.31
N VAL A 177 -13.47 -0.86 4.46
CA VAL A 177 -14.90 -0.76 4.86
C VAL A 177 -15.81 -1.33 3.78
N CYS A 178 -15.50 -1.10 2.50
CA CYS A 178 -16.23 -1.72 1.40
C CYS A 178 -16.16 -3.25 1.45
N GLN A 179 -15.01 -3.85 1.77
CA GLN A 179 -14.89 -5.30 1.97
C GLN A 179 -15.79 -5.80 3.12
N ILE A 180 -15.80 -5.09 4.25
CA ILE A 180 -16.62 -5.46 5.42
C ILE A 180 -18.11 -5.44 5.06
N VAL A 181 -18.56 -4.41 4.35
CA VAL A 181 -19.96 -4.30 3.93
C VAL A 181 -20.29 -5.33 2.84
N ALA A 182 -19.39 -5.54 1.88
CA ALA A 182 -19.55 -6.57 0.84
C ALA A 182 -19.71 -7.97 1.44
N THR A 183 -18.88 -8.34 2.42
CA THR A 183 -18.99 -9.65 3.10
C THR A 183 -20.30 -9.76 3.91
N LYS A 184 -20.77 -8.66 4.52
CA LYS A 184 -22.10 -8.62 5.14
C LYS A 184 -23.21 -8.86 4.12
N ILE A 185 -23.15 -8.24 2.95
CA ILE A 185 -24.13 -8.42 1.86
C ILE A 185 -24.09 -9.87 1.38
N LEU A 186 -22.91 -10.40 1.04
CA LEU A 186 -22.73 -11.78 0.58
C LEU A 186 -23.34 -12.78 1.57
N ARG A 187 -23.15 -12.58 2.86
CA ARG A 187 -23.75 -13.43 3.88
C ARG A 187 -25.27 -13.41 3.89
N GLN A 188 -25.90 -12.28 3.60
CA GLN A 188 -27.36 -12.18 3.56
C GLN A 188 -27.98 -12.89 2.36
N ILE A 189 -27.21 -13.07 1.30
CA ILE A 189 -27.66 -13.75 0.07
C ILE A 189 -27.04 -15.13 -0.12
N VAL A 190 -26.40 -15.68 0.91
CA VAL A 190 -25.89 -17.06 0.91
C VAL A 190 -26.99 -18.07 0.63
N ALA A 191 -28.17 -17.90 1.24
CA ALA A 191 -29.31 -18.80 1.03
C ALA A 191 -29.85 -18.77 -0.42
N ASP A 192 -29.51 -17.74 -1.17
CA ASP A 192 -29.86 -17.64 -2.59
C ASP A 192 -28.75 -18.24 -3.50
N GLY A 193 -27.68 -18.83 -2.93
CA GLY A 193 -26.58 -19.46 -3.65
C GLY A 193 -25.42 -18.53 -4.05
N ALA A 194 -25.35 -17.33 -3.49
CA ALA A 194 -24.32 -16.35 -3.88
C ALA A 194 -22.87 -16.78 -3.63
N LEU A 195 -22.64 -17.69 -2.66
CA LEU A 195 -21.32 -18.20 -2.32
C LEU A 195 -21.17 -19.70 -2.63
N ASP A 196 -22.06 -20.28 -3.47
CA ASP A 196 -21.96 -21.67 -3.83
C ASP A 196 -20.67 -21.94 -4.61
N GLY A 197 -19.86 -22.86 -4.11
CA GLY A 197 -18.54 -23.17 -4.68
C GLY A 197 -17.48 -22.08 -4.48
N ILE A 198 -17.72 -21.09 -3.61
CA ILE A 198 -16.80 -19.98 -3.38
C ILE A 198 -16.49 -19.82 -1.90
N VAL A 199 -15.24 -19.50 -1.59
CA VAL A 199 -14.82 -18.96 -0.29
C VAL A 199 -14.13 -17.62 -0.50
N VAL A 200 -14.51 -16.63 0.30
CA VAL A 200 -13.91 -15.30 0.30
C VAL A 200 -13.16 -15.11 1.60
N HIS A 201 -11.86 -14.90 1.50
CA HIS A 201 -11.01 -14.44 2.60
C HIS A 201 -10.73 -12.95 2.41
N SER A 202 -11.08 -12.16 3.40
CA SER A 202 -10.82 -10.72 3.41
C SER A 202 -9.71 -10.41 4.40
N TYR A 203 -8.86 -9.48 4.02
CA TYR A 203 -7.73 -9.01 4.82
C TYR A 203 -7.79 -7.49 4.97
N ALA A 204 -7.69 -7.02 6.21
CA ALA A 204 -7.33 -5.67 6.53
C ALA A 204 -5.86 -5.71 6.98
N THR A 205 -4.97 -5.39 6.06
CA THR A 205 -3.54 -5.63 6.23
C THR A 205 -2.85 -4.49 6.95
N ALA A 206 -1.74 -4.83 7.58
CA ALA A 206 -0.87 -3.95 8.32
C ALA A 206 0.41 -3.65 7.52
N ALA A 207 1.01 -2.48 7.77
CA ALA A 207 2.33 -2.10 7.29
C ALA A 207 2.49 -2.15 5.75
N GLU A 208 1.51 -1.64 5.01
CA GLU A 208 1.64 -1.47 3.56
C GLU A 208 2.51 -0.27 3.23
N GLU A 209 2.17 0.88 3.78
CA GLU A 209 2.79 2.18 3.51
C GLU A 209 4.25 2.28 3.98
N ASP A 210 4.54 1.66 5.12
CA ASP A 210 5.88 1.66 5.72
C ASP A 210 6.76 0.51 5.18
N ASN A 211 6.17 -0.63 4.88
CA ASN A 211 6.86 -1.87 4.50
C ASN A 211 6.51 -2.37 3.09
N ASP A 212 5.93 -1.53 2.25
CA ASP A 212 5.60 -1.88 0.87
C ASP A 212 4.90 -3.24 0.72
N GLY A 213 3.74 -3.39 1.36
CA GLY A 213 2.97 -4.61 1.27
C GLY A 213 3.48 -5.76 2.14
N GLY A 214 4.14 -5.47 3.27
CA GLY A 214 4.62 -6.49 4.20
C GLY A 214 3.52 -7.41 4.71
N GLY A 215 2.33 -6.87 5.02
CA GLY A 215 1.16 -7.63 5.42
C GLY A 215 0.72 -8.65 4.36
N PRO A 216 0.42 -8.24 3.13
CA PRO A 216 0.09 -9.15 2.03
C PRO A 216 1.18 -10.19 1.76
N MET A 217 2.44 -9.80 1.75
CA MET A 217 3.55 -10.73 1.55
C MET A 217 3.60 -11.81 2.64
N PHE A 218 3.32 -11.43 3.89
CA PHE A 218 3.32 -12.38 4.99
C PHE A 218 2.25 -13.47 4.78
N PHE A 219 0.99 -13.12 4.59
CA PHE A 219 -0.05 -14.13 4.44
C PHE A 219 0.08 -14.94 3.15
N MET A 220 0.55 -14.34 2.05
CA MET A 220 0.82 -15.08 0.82
C MET A 220 1.96 -16.09 0.99
N ARG A 221 3.02 -15.77 1.71
CA ARG A 221 4.08 -16.72 2.05
C ARG A 221 3.56 -17.86 2.92
N GLN A 222 2.68 -17.57 3.90
CA GLN A 222 2.04 -18.62 4.71
C GLN A 222 1.17 -19.55 3.86
N SER A 223 0.37 -19.02 2.95
CA SER A 223 -0.47 -19.80 2.04
C SER A 223 0.37 -20.68 1.10
N LEU A 224 1.43 -20.14 0.51
CA LEU A 224 2.36 -20.89 -0.35
C LEU A 224 3.11 -22.00 0.41
N ALA A 225 3.45 -21.76 1.67
CA ALA A 225 4.10 -22.76 2.53
C ALA A 225 3.13 -23.82 3.06
N GLY A 226 1.83 -23.70 2.80
CA GLY A 226 0.80 -24.59 3.36
C GLY A 226 0.64 -24.46 4.88
N ALA A 227 1.13 -23.38 5.47
CA ALA A 227 1.07 -23.13 6.91
C ALA A 227 -0.21 -22.40 7.33
N ASP A 228 -0.93 -21.80 6.40
CA ASP A 228 -2.23 -21.18 6.61
C ASP A 228 -3.37 -22.13 6.23
N VAL A 229 -4.54 -21.92 6.83
CA VAL A 229 -5.79 -22.59 6.45
C VAL A 229 -6.29 -22.13 5.08
N SER A 230 -5.86 -20.98 4.63
CA SER A 230 -6.15 -20.43 3.31
C SER A 230 -5.28 -21.11 2.26
N ARG A 231 -5.88 -21.40 1.11
CA ARG A 231 -5.13 -21.83 -0.09
C ARG A 231 -4.54 -20.60 -0.79
N VAL A 232 -3.62 -20.86 -1.72
CA VAL A 232 -3.28 -19.86 -2.74
C VAL A 232 -4.57 -19.41 -3.44
N PRO A 233 -4.86 -18.11 -3.53
CA PRO A 233 -6.10 -17.63 -4.12
C PRO A 233 -6.15 -17.85 -5.64
N ASP A 234 -7.35 -18.13 -6.16
CA ASP A 234 -7.62 -18.14 -7.59
C ASP A 234 -7.75 -16.70 -8.14
N LEU A 235 -8.15 -15.76 -7.27
CA LEU A 235 -8.31 -14.35 -7.59
C LEU A 235 -7.99 -13.50 -6.36
N VAL A 236 -7.28 -12.39 -6.58
CA VAL A 236 -7.09 -11.32 -5.60
C VAL A 236 -7.73 -10.04 -6.11
N ILE A 237 -8.54 -9.39 -5.29
CA ILE A 237 -9.12 -8.08 -5.53
C ILE A 237 -8.54 -7.11 -4.50
N LEU A 238 -7.69 -6.20 -4.95
CA LEU A 238 -7.20 -5.10 -4.15
C LEU A 238 -8.26 -3.98 -4.15
N THR A 239 -8.62 -3.51 -2.97
CA THR A 239 -9.64 -2.45 -2.82
C THR A 239 -9.02 -1.07 -2.69
N GLU A 240 -7.90 -0.86 -3.39
CA GLU A 240 -7.16 0.40 -3.44
C GLU A 240 -7.97 1.52 -4.10
N GLY A 241 -7.75 2.75 -3.67
CA GLY A 241 -8.33 3.94 -4.27
C GLY A 241 -7.85 4.14 -5.71
N THR A 242 -8.74 3.99 -6.68
CA THR A 242 -8.40 3.98 -8.12
C THR A 242 -8.96 5.15 -8.91
N GLY A 243 -9.65 6.07 -8.23
CA GLY A 243 -10.24 7.25 -8.86
C GLY A 243 -9.20 8.27 -9.32
N CYS A 244 -9.55 9.00 -10.39
CA CYS A 244 -8.83 10.19 -10.79
C CYS A 244 -9.77 11.23 -11.41
N ALA A 245 -9.36 12.50 -11.38
CA ALA A 245 -10.16 13.61 -11.89
C ALA A 245 -10.61 13.45 -13.34
N GLU A 246 -9.79 12.82 -14.19
CA GLU A 246 -10.05 12.71 -15.63
C GLU A 246 -10.90 11.49 -16.00
N ARG A 247 -10.84 10.41 -15.19
CA ARG A 247 -11.41 9.10 -15.53
C ARG A 247 -12.56 8.68 -14.65
N GLY A 248 -12.88 9.46 -13.61
CA GLY A 248 -13.96 9.17 -12.68
C GLY A 248 -13.50 8.58 -11.34
N ALA A 249 -14.47 8.31 -10.47
CA ALA A 249 -14.24 7.96 -9.06
C ALA A 249 -13.73 6.53 -8.84
N LEU A 250 -13.88 5.63 -9.82
CA LEU A 250 -13.49 4.23 -9.70
C LEU A 250 -12.86 3.75 -11.01
N GLY A 251 -11.77 2.99 -10.92
CA GLY A 251 -11.12 2.31 -12.03
C GLY A 251 -10.84 0.85 -11.74
N ILE A 252 -10.68 0.04 -12.80
CA ILE A 252 -10.26 -1.35 -12.69
C ILE A 252 -8.84 -1.44 -13.26
N TYR A 253 -7.88 -1.67 -12.37
CA TYR A 253 -6.48 -1.83 -12.72
C TYR A 253 -6.14 -3.30 -12.85
N ARG A 254 -5.62 -3.70 -14.01
CA ARG A 254 -5.25 -5.08 -14.33
C ARG A 254 -3.76 -5.36 -14.31
N GLY A 255 -2.98 -4.41 -13.81
CA GLY A 255 -1.52 -4.55 -13.70
C GLY A 255 -0.90 -3.37 -13.00
N GLN A 256 0.30 -3.61 -12.48
CA GLN A 256 1.07 -2.61 -11.74
C GLN A 256 2.56 -2.77 -12.04
N ARG A 257 3.26 -1.63 -12.15
CA ARG A 257 4.72 -1.65 -12.15
C ARG A 257 5.21 -2.12 -10.78
N GLY A 258 6.19 -2.98 -10.78
CA GLY A 258 6.88 -3.40 -9.58
C GLY A 258 7.69 -2.25 -8.97
N ARG A 259 8.13 -2.46 -7.74
CA ARG A 259 9.00 -1.54 -7.01
C ARG A 259 10.17 -2.31 -6.40
N MET A 260 11.35 -1.73 -6.44
CA MET A 260 12.45 -2.14 -5.59
C MET A 260 13.21 -0.94 -5.07
N GLN A 261 13.81 -1.08 -3.91
CA GLN A 261 14.80 -0.16 -3.41
C GLN A 261 16.19 -0.70 -3.71
N ILE A 262 17.06 0.15 -4.22
CA ILE A 262 18.49 -0.16 -4.35
C ILE A 262 19.23 0.78 -3.39
N GLU A 263 19.82 0.20 -2.35
CA GLU A 263 20.61 0.95 -1.38
C GLU A 263 22.08 0.88 -1.76
N VAL A 264 22.71 2.04 -1.78
CA VAL A 264 24.16 2.16 -1.99
C VAL A 264 24.78 2.78 -0.76
N GLU A 265 25.67 2.04 -0.11
CA GLU A 265 26.47 2.50 1.00
C GLU A 265 27.92 2.72 0.54
N VAL A 266 28.39 3.94 0.71
CA VAL A 266 29.77 4.32 0.43
C VAL A 266 30.47 4.65 1.74
N THR A 267 31.46 3.85 2.11
CA THR A 267 32.28 4.05 3.32
C THR A 267 33.67 4.54 2.93
N GLY A 268 34.07 5.63 3.52
CA GLY A 268 35.35 6.29 3.27
C GLY A 268 36.25 6.36 4.49
N LYS A 269 36.89 7.47 4.65
CA LYS A 269 37.76 7.76 5.80
C LYS A 269 37.56 9.20 6.23
N SER A 270 37.06 9.40 7.45
CA SER A 270 36.90 10.74 8.03
C SER A 270 38.24 11.39 8.36
N CYS A 271 38.26 12.71 8.21
CA CYS A 271 39.39 13.56 8.68
C CYS A 271 38.93 15.01 8.84
N HIS A 272 39.78 15.86 9.37
CA HIS A 272 39.49 17.29 9.49
C HIS A 272 39.34 17.94 8.12
N GLY A 273 38.34 18.78 7.92
CA GLY A 273 38.02 19.38 6.62
C GLY A 273 39.09 20.30 6.03
N SER A 274 40.03 20.81 6.84
CA SER A 274 41.18 21.57 6.35
C SER A 274 42.29 20.72 5.75
N MET A 275 42.21 19.39 5.92
CA MET A 275 43.24 18.43 5.39
C MET A 275 42.52 17.28 4.64
N PRO A 276 41.67 17.57 3.62
CA PRO A 276 40.83 16.56 2.97
C PRO A 276 41.63 15.43 2.28
N TRP A 277 42.90 15.67 1.97
CA TRP A 277 43.80 14.66 1.40
C TRP A 277 44.19 13.52 2.35
N GLU A 278 43.95 13.67 3.66
CA GLU A 278 44.15 12.62 4.66
C GLU A 278 42.94 11.68 4.77
N GLY A 279 41.78 12.10 4.24
CA GLY A 279 40.56 11.34 4.20
C GLY A 279 40.26 10.68 2.85
N ARG A 280 39.06 10.08 2.77
CA ARG A 280 38.42 9.65 1.52
C ARG A 280 36.95 10.00 1.65
N ASN A 281 36.46 10.95 0.84
CA ASN A 281 35.12 11.54 1.02
C ASN A 281 34.06 10.68 0.34
N PRO A 282 33.23 9.93 1.11
CA PRO A 282 32.18 9.09 0.55
C PRO A 282 31.03 9.90 -0.07
N LEU A 283 30.80 11.14 0.38
CA LEU A 283 29.76 12.01 -0.16
C LEU A 283 30.07 12.40 -1.62
N GLU A 284 31.31 12.79 -1.94
CA GLU A 284 31.70 13.18 -3.30
C GLU A 284 31.61 12.01 -4.28
N TYR A 285 32.05 10.82 -3.87
CA TYR A 285 31.96 9.63 -4.70
C TYR A 285 30.52 9.10 -4.81
N GLY A 286 29.74 9.15 -3.73
CA GLY A 286 28.32 8.79 -3.75
C GLY A 286 27.50 9.72 -4.63
N ALA A 287 27.77 11.03 -4.60
CA ALA A 287 27.13 11.99 -5.50
C ALA A 287 27.44 11.68 -6.99
N ALA A 288 28.65 11.23 -7.31
CA ALA A 288 29.01 10.82 -8.66
C ALA A 288 28.23 9.55 -9.09
N ILE A 289 27.99 8.61 -8.19
CA ILE A 289 27.17 7.42 -8.46
C ILE A 289 25.70 7.84 -8.72
N ILE A 290 25.13 8.73 -7.91
CA ILE A 290 23.80 9.27 -8.13
C ILE A 290 23.70 9.97 -9.48
N ALA A 291 24.67 10.79 -9.85
CA ALA A 291 24.71 11.50 -11.12
C ALA A 291 24.72 10.52 -12.31
N GLU A 292 25.62 9.51 -12.30
CA GLU A 292 25.67 8.50 -13.36
C GLU A 292 24.38 7.70 -13.43
N ALA A 293 23.77 7.36 -12.29
CA ALA A 293 22.46 6.70 -12.26
C ALA A 293 21.37 7.53 -12.93
N ALA A 294 21.34 8.84 -12.69
CA ALA A 294 20.39 9.77 -13.32
C ALA A 294 20.65 9.92 -14.83
N GLU A 295 21.89 10.01 -15.26
CA GLU A 295 22.28 10.08 -16.68
C GLU A 295 21.87 8.82 -17.44
N ARG A 296 22.12 7.62 -16.89
CA ARG A 296 21.71 6.34 -17.46
C ARG A 296 20.19 6.25 -17.60
N TYR A 297 19.44 6.71 -16.57
CA TYR A 297 17.98 6.78 -16.65
C TYR A 297 17.51 7.72 -17.75
N ALA A 298 18.07 8.92 -17.85
CA ALA A 298 17.72 9.88 -18.89
C ALA A 298 18.03 9.35 -20.31
N ALA A 299 19.05 8.51 -20.45
CA ALA A 299 19.39 7.83 -21.70
C ALA A 299 18.52 6.58 -21.98
N GLY A 300 17.63 6.18 -21.06
CA GLY A 300 16.83 4.95 -21.17
C GLY A 300 17.64 3.65 -21.08
N SER A 301 18.86 3.71 -20.58
CA SER A 301 19.75 2.56 -20.49
C SER A 301 19.40 1.68 -19.30
N GLY A 302 19.23 0.36 -19.54
CA GLY A 302 18.93 -0.62 -18.50
C GLY A 302 17.47 -0.64 -18.04
N PHE A 303 16.53 -0.14 -18.86
CA PHE A 303 15.11 -0.12 -18.56
C PHE A 303 14.30 -0.88 -19.61
N GLY A 304 13.49 -1.83 -19.17
CA GLY A 304 12.50 -2.48 -19.97
C GLY A 304 11.28 -1.59 -20.20
N SER A 305 10.41 -2.01 -21.13
CA SER A 305 9.12 -1.36 -21.38
C SER A 305 8.06 -2.40 -21.70
N ASP A 306 6.93 -2.32 -21.01
CA ASP A 306 5.76 -3.13 -21.25
C ASP A 306 4.73 -2.31 -22.07
N PRO A 307 3.99 -2.90 -23.02
CA PRO A 307 2.99 -2.19 -23.81
C PRO A 307 1.88 -1.53 -23.01
N PHE A 308 1.52 -2.08 -21.86
CA PHE A 308 0.46 -1.59 -20.97
C PHE A 308 0.99 -0.68 -19.86
N LEU A 309 2.07 -1.11 -19.17
CA LEU A 309 2.63 -0.39 -18.03
C LEU A 309 3.62 0.71 -18.40
N GLY A 310 4.08 0.70 -19.65
CA GLY A 310 5.15 1.59 -20.08
C GLY A 310 6.53 1.20 -19.56
N PRO A 311 7.51 2.13 -19.61
CA PRO A 311 8.88 1.87 -19.19
C PRO A 311 9.02 1.83 -17.65
N GLY A 312 10.04 1.14 -17.19
CA GLY A 312 10.53 1.26 -15.82
C GLY A 312 11.06 2.68 -15.53
N SER A 313 11.29 2.99 -14.25
CA SER A 313 11.84 4.29 -13.86
C SER A 313 12.78 4.17 -12.67
N ARG A 314 13.63 5.18 -12.45
CA ARG A 314 14.56 5.27 -11.33
C ARG A 314 14.71 6.71 -10.85
N THR A 315 14.73 6.91 -9.51
CA THR A 315 15.04 8.19 -8.91
C THR A 315 15.78 8.00 -7.58
N ALA A 316 16.67 8.93 -7.23
CA ALA A 316 17.24 8.97 -5.89
C ALA A 316 16.14 9.52 -4.92
N SER A 317 15.82 8.75 -3.88
CA SER A 317 14.67 9.03 -3.01
C SER A 317 15.04 9.23 -1.54
N PHE A 318 16.26 8.86 -1.14
CA PHE A 318 16.68 8.90 0.26
C PHE A 318 18.19 9.06 0.35
N ALA A 319 18.68 9.81 1.34
CA ALA A 319 20.11 9.93 1.63
C ALA A 319 20.34 10.22 3.11
N VAL A 320 21.40 9.61 3.66
CA VAL A 320 21.91 9.84 5.01
C VAL A 320 23.42 10.02 4.96
N LEU A 321 23.92 11.01 5.66
CA LEU A 321 25.33 11.29 5.80
C LEU A 321 25.76 11.09 7.26
N ASP A 322 26.74 10.20 7.47
CA ASP A 322 27.38 10.03 8.77
C ASP A 322 28.67 10.90 8.80
N THR A 323 28.60 11.97 9.57
CA THR A 323 29.69 12.93 9.69
C THR A 323 29.78 13.48 11.12
N PRO A 324 30.99 13.63 11.67
CA PRO A 324 31.17 14.22 13.01
C PRO A 324 30.85 15.71 13.05
N SER A 325 30.93 16.43 11.93
CA SER A 325 30.56 17.83 11.80
C SER A 325 30.47 18.27 10.33
N ASP A 326 29.95 19.47 10.08
CA ASP A 326 29.93 20.14 8.77
C ASP A 326 31.33 20.59 8.29
N CYS A 327 32.33 20.59 9.18
CA CYS A 327 33.74 20.92 8.90
C CYS A 327 34.65 19.68 8.80
N ALA A 328 34.11 18.49 8.61
CA ALA A 328 34.85 17.24 8.49
C ALA A 328 34.59 16.54 7.16
N VAL A 329 35.57 15.76 6.69
CA VAL A 329 35.29 14.72 5.69
C VAL A 329 34.42 13.66 6.36
N PRO A 330 33.25 13.31 5.81
CA PRO A 330 32.37 12.31 6.40
C PRO A 330 32.98 10.91 6.36
N GLU A 331 32.41 10.00 7.17
CA GLU A 331 32.85 8.60 7.21
C GLU A 331 32.04 7.72 6.27
N ARG A 332 30.71 7.96 6.19
CA ARG A 332 29.80 7.15 5.40
C ARG A 332 28.69 7.99 4.77
N PHE A 333 28.32 7.63 3.56
CA PHE A 333 27.18 8.16 2.84
C PHE A 333 26.34 7.03 2.31
N THR A 334 25.09 6.95 2.73
CA THR A 334 24.12 5.96 2.29
C THR A 334 22.99 6.66 1.55
N PHE A 335 22.62 6.14 0.38
CA PHE A 335 21.48 6.64 -0.36
C PHE A 335 20.67 5.49 -0.97
N ARG A 336 19.44 5.78 -1.35
CA ARG A 336 18.55 4.81 -2.01
C ARG A 336 18.03 5.34 -3.33
N LEU A 337 17.90 4.41 -4.27
CA LEU A 337 17.26 4.61 -5.55
C LEU A 337 15.93 3.86 -5.54
N ASP A 338 14.82 4.58 -5.69
CA ASP A 338 13.52 3.97 -5.99
C ASP A 338 13.52 3.53 -7.45
N ARG A 339 13.38 2.24 -7.68
CA ARG A 339 13.36 1.61 -9.00
C ARG A 339 12.00 1.01 -9.26
N ARG A 340 11.27 1.54 -10.26
CA ARG A 340 10.02 0.94 -10.72
C ARG A 340 10.31 -0.01 -11.85
N LEU A 341 9.91 -1.27 -11.68
CA LEU A 341 10.11 -2.36 -12.63
C LEU A 341 8.86 -2.49 -13.49
N THR A 342 9.00 -2.54 -14.81
CA THR A 342 7.87 -2.93 -15.65
C THR A 342 7.69 -4.45 -15.66
N ALA A 343 6.58 -4.95 -16.19
CA ALA A 343 6.35 -6.39 -16.23
C ALA A 343 7.47 -7.10 -17.02
N GLY A 344 8.01 -8.18 -16.47
CA GLY A 344 9.07 -8.97 -17.07
C GLY A 344 10.49 -8.43 -16.87
N GLU A 345 10.69 -7.29 -16.22
CA GLU A 345 12.04 -6.85 -15.83
C GLU A 345 12.59 -7.72 -14.70
N ASP A 346 13.86 -8.09 -14.83
CA ASP A 346 14.59 -8.83 -13.80
C ASP A 346 15.14 -7.86 -12.76
N PRO A 347 14.74 -7.99 -11.49
CA PRO A 347 15.29 -7.19 -10.40
C PRO A 347 16.80 -7.35 -10.22
N THR A 348 17.35 -8.53 -10.51
CA THR A 348 18.78 -8.78 -10.43
C THR A 348 19.54 -7.93 -11.44
N ALA A 349 19.06 -7.87 -12.67
CA ALA A 349 19.65 -7.01 -13.71
C ALA A 349 19.58 -5.51 -13.33
N ALA A 350 18.50 -5.08 -12.67
CA ALA A 350 18.37 -3.71 -12.19
C ALA A 350 19.38 -3.35 -11.08
N LEU A 351 19.71 -4.32 -10.20
CA LEU A 351 20.75 -4.18 -9.19
C LEU A 351 22.13 -4.13 -9.84
N GLU A 352 22.41 -5.04 -10.77
CA GLU A 352 23.68 -5.13 -11.52
C GLU A 352 23.94 -3.87 -12.35
N ASP A 353 22.91 -3.21 -12.88
CA ASP A 353 23.06 -1.94 -13.60
C ASP A 353 23.67 -0.86 -12.70
N VAL A 354 23.33 -0.80 -11.43
CA VAL A 354 23.92 0.16 -10.47
C VAL A 354 25.31 -0.29 -10.07
N GLU A 355 25.49 -1.58 -9.76
CA GLU A 355 26.79 -2.15 -9.36
C GLU A 355 27.86 -1.97 -10.44
N SER A 356 27.50 -2.05 -11.72
CA SER A 356 28.38 -1.94 -12.87
C SER A 356 28.70 -0.50 -13.30
N GLN A 357 28.25 0.51 -12.56
CA GLN A 357 28.54 1.90 -12.91
C GLN A 357 30.04 2.22 -12.82
N SER A 358 30.52 3.04 -13.75
CA SER A 358 31.89 3.52 -13.74
C SER A 358 32.23 4.32 -12.49
N ALA A 359 31.26 5.05 -11.93
CA ALA A 359 31.41 5.79 -10.68
C ALA A 359 31.65 4.85 -9.48
N VAL A 360 30.99 3.68 -9.45
CA VAL A 360 31.20 2.65 -8.43
C VAL A 360 32.64 2.12 -8.53
N ALA A 361 33.09 1.78 -9.74
CA ALA A 361 34.45 1.32 -9.97
C ALA A 361 35.46 2.37 -9.52
N ARG A 362 35.31 3.63 -9.92
CA ARG A 362 36.22 4.75 -9.52
C ARG A 362 36.26 4.93 -8.00
N ALA A 363 35.12 4.80 -7.30
CA ALA A 363 35.08 4.91 -5.83
C ALA A 363 35.93 3.79 -5.18
N ARG A 364 35.77 2.56 -5.66
CA ARG A 364 36.55 1.41 -5.18
C ARG A 364 38.06 1.54 -5.49
N GLU A 365 38.41 2.01 -6.69
CA GLU A 365 39.79 2.30 -7.06
C GLU A 365 40.44 3.38 -6.19
N ALA A 366 39.65 4.37 -5.75
CA ALA A 366 40.08 5.39 -4.81
C ALA A 366 40.19 4.88 -3.35
N GLY A 367 39.88 3.59 -3.12
CA GLY A 367 40.00 2.93 -1.82
C GLY A 367 38.82 3.14 -0.88
N LEU A 368 37.65 3.50 -1.41
CA LEU A 368 36.39 3.46 -0.66
C LEU A 368 35.75 2.07 -0.75
N GLN A 369 35.00 1.71 0.25
CA GLN A 369 34.12 0.54 0.18
C GLN A 369 32.79 0.98 -0.40
N VAL A 370 32.29 0.26 -1.38
CA VAL A 370 30.96 0.51 -1.98
C VAL A 370 30.17 -0.79 -1.97
N GLU A 371 29.07 -0.78 -1.26
CA GLU A 371 28.09 -1.87 -1.21
C GLU A 371 26.80 -1.44 -1.91
N VAL A 372 26.33 -2.27 -2.85
CA VAL A 372 25.07 -2.07 -3.56
C VAL A 372 24.18 -3.27 -3.24
N ARG A 373 23.01 -3.02 -2.64
CA ARG A 373 22.12 -4.10 -2.16
C ARG A 373 20.65 -3.70 -2.23
N VAL A 374 19.79 -4.69 -2.15
CA VAL A 374 18.37 -4.48 -1.82
C VAL A 374 18.27 -4.38 -0.31
N PRO A 375 17.76 -3.27 0.25
CA PRO A 375 17.59 -3.17 1.69
C PRO A 375 16.48 -4.12 2.18
N VAL A 376 16.59 -4.55 3.42
CA VAL A 376 15.62 -5.41 4.10
C VAL A 376 14.86 -4.56 5.10
N TYR A 377 13.54 -4.67 5.09
CA TYR A 377 12.70 -4.08 6.09
C TYR A 377 12.53 -5.06 7.27
N ASP A 378 12.87 -4.61 8.46
CA ASP A 378 12.88 -5.42 9.69
C ASP A 378 12.22 -4.74 10.90
N ARG A 379 11.52 -3.62 10.70
CA ARG A 379 10.83 -2.93 11.79
C ARG A 379 9.69 -3.77 12.34
N PRO A 380 9.45 -3.72 13.66
CA PRO A 380 8.38 -4.51 14.25
C PRO A 380 7.00 -4.00 13.82
N THR A 381 6.08 -4.90 13.57
CA THR A 381 4.66 -4.58 13.42
C THR A 381 4.04 -4.20 14.77
N TRP A 382 2.80 -3.75 14.77
CA TRP A 382 2.07 -3.42 16.00
C TRP A 382 1.93 -4.61 16.99
N LYS A 383 2.09 -5.85 16.51
CA LYS A 383 2.16 -7.06 17.34
C LYS A 383 3.58 -7.45 17.76
N GLY A 384 4.57 -6.68 17.38
CA GLY A 384 5.97 -6.94 17.67
C GLY A 384 6.65 -7.97 16.75
N TYR A 385 5.98 -8.43 15.69
CA TYR A 385 6.61 -9.29 14.69
C TYR A 385 7.62 -8.47 13.89
N ARG A 386 8.85 -8.97 13.73
CA ARG A 386 9.88 -8.35 12.88
C ARG A 386 9.95 -9.10 11.56
N PRO A 387 9.49 -8.52 10.46
CA PRO A 387 9.60 -9.13 9.14
C PRO A 387 11.06 -9.15 8.68
N ASP A 388 11.39 -10.12 7.84
CA ASP A 388 12.61 -10.16 7.04
C ASP A 388 12.17 -9.99 5.59
N ASN A 389 11.93 -8.74 5.19
CA ASN A 389 11.28 -8.42 3.93
C ASN A 389 12.21 -7.64 3.00
N PRO A 390 12.86 -8.31 2.02
CA PRO A 390 13.62 -7.59 0.99
C PRO A 390 12.69 -6.65 0.22
N GLN A 391 13.12 -5.41 0.05
CA GLN A 391 12.35 -4.35 -0.63
C GLN A 391 12.36 -4.54 -2.15
N ILE A 392 11.70 -5.62 -2.61
CA ILE A 392 11.67 -6.02 -4.01
C ILE A 392 10.32 -6.67 -4.38
N TYR A 393 9.60 -6.06 -5.30
CA TYR A 393 8.25 -6.42 -5.72
C TYR A 393 8.19 -6.39 -7.26
N PRO A 394 8.08 -7.55 -7.94
CA PRO A 394 8.00 -7.59 -9.39
C PRO A 394 6.75 -6.92 -9.95
N GLY A 395 6.86 -6.32 -11.14
CA GLY A 395 5.71 -5.83 -11.90
C GLY A 395 4.93 -6.97 -12.52
N TRP A 396 3.62 -6.75 -12.70
CA TRP A 396 2.73 -7.77 -13.27
C TRP A 396 1.62 -7.13 -14.10
N VAL A 397 1.06 -7.91 -15.03
CA VAL A 397 -0.10 -7.55 -15.84
C VAL A 397 -1.00 -8.78 -16.00
N THR A 398 -2.27 -8.64 -15.64
CA THR A 398 -3.30 -9.63 -15.97
C THR A 398 -3.79 -9.38 -17.40
N PRO A 399 -3.91 -10.42 -18.26
CA PRO A 399 -4.44 -10.28 -19.60
C PRO A 399 -5.84 -9.64 -19.60
N GLU A 400 -6.12 -8.82 -20.61
CA GLU A 400 -7.40 -8.11 -20.71
C GLU A 400 -8.59 -9.05 -20.89
N ASP A 401 -8.37 -10.17 -21.56
CA ASP A 401 -9.34 -11.23 -21.79
C ASP A 401 -9.48 -12.22 -20.63
N HIS A 402 -8.77 -11.99 -19.52
CA HIS A 402 -8.90 -12.83 -18.34
C HIS A 402 -10.35 -12.79 -17.80
N PRO A 403 -10.99 -13.94 -17.50
CA PRO A 403 -12.40 -13.98 -17.11
C PRO A 403 -12.77 -13.05 -15.95
N ALA A 404 -11.90 -12.90 -14.95
CA ALA A 404 -12.13 -12.00 -13.83
C ALA A 404 -12.14 -10.52 -14.25
N ILE A 405 -11.25 -10.11 -15.15
CA ILE A 405 -11.22 -8.75 -15.69
C ILE A 405 -12.47 -8.47 -16.53
N ALA A 406 -12.85 -9.42 -17.38
CA ALA A 406 -14.06 -9.31 -18.19
C ALA A 406 -15.33 -9.20 -17.32
N ALA A 407 -15.44 -10.02 -16.26
CA ALA A 407 -16.56 -9.98 -15.32
C ALA A 407 -16.61 -8.66 -14.54
N ALA A 408 -15.46 -8.18 -14.03
CA ALA A 408 -15.38 -6.90 -13.33
C ALA A 408 -15.76 -5.73 -14.22
N ALA A 409 -15.26 -5.68 -15.47
CA ALA A 409 -15.59 -4.64 -16.44
C ALA A 409 -17.07 -4.65 -16.86
N GLU A 410 -17.65 -5.83 -17.02
CA GLU A 410 -19.08 -5.97 -17.32
C GLU A 410 -19.96 -5.50 -16.17
N THR A 411 -19.64 -5.92 -14.94
CA THR A 411 -20.35 -5.49 -13.72
C THR A 411 -20.25 -3.97 -13.56
N TYR A 412 -19.06 -3.40 -13.78
CA TYR A 412 -18.86 -1.95 -13.70
C TYR A 412 -19.76 -1.19 -14.70
N ARG A 413 -19.81 -1.63 -15.97
CA ARG A 413 -20.66 -0.99 -16.99
C ARG A 413 -22.14 -1.06 -16.63
N ARG A 414 -22.59 -2.18 -16.07
CA ARG A 414 -24.00 -2.36 -15.68
C ARG A 414 -24.42 -1.52 -14.49
N ILE A 415 -23.52 -1.34 -13.52
CA ILE A 415 -23.84 -0.69 -12.23
C ILE A 415 -23.51 0.80 -12.24
N ILE A 416 -22.35 1.17 -12.75
CA ILE A 416 -21.79 2.53 -12.61
C ILE A 416 -22.02 3.39 -13.86
N SER A 417 -22.01 2.79 -15.02
CA SER A 417 -22.12 3.49 -16.31
C SER A 417 -23.11 2.74 -17.23
N PRO A 418 -24.40 2.64 -16.84
CA PRO A 418 -25.41 1.97 -17.65
C PRO A 418 -25.70 2.65 -18.99
#